data_f4e7fbff43f275bf05eeb3057043aa40
#
_entry.id   f4e7fbff43f275bf05eeb3057043aa40
#
_cell.length_a   1.000
_cell.length_b   1.000
_cell.length_c   1.000
_cell.angle_alpha   90.00
_cell.angle_beta   90.00
_cell.angle_gamma   90.00
#
_symmetry.space_group_name_H-M   'P 1'
#
loop_
_entity.id
_entity.type
_entity.pdbx_description
1 polymer ?
#
loop_
_entity_poly.entity_id
_entity_poly.type
_entity_poly.pdbx_seq_one_letter_code
_entity_poly.pdbx_strand_id
1 'polypeptide(L)'
;NRYRLLLLPSIPGSEPEITAIAVKYFANPTVLFWEMGNLSTKADVLKAMDDTDYNLIISYISGIILKSHHLQKATYGAINIHPAPPEHGGC
;
A
#
# COMPACT_ATOMS: atom_id res chain seq x y z
N ASN A 1 8.35 8.26 -16.14
CA ASN A 1 7.49 8.57 -15.01
C ASN A 1 8.31 8.65 -13.73
N ARG A 2 8.15 9.75 -13.01
CA ARG A 2 8.93 10.01 -11.80
C ARG A 2 8.41 9.25 -10.58
N TYR A 3 7.19 8.76 -10.62
CA TYR A 3 6.61 8.07 -9.49
C TYR A 3 6.91 6.58 -9.53
N ARG A 4 7.43 6.07 -8.42
CA ARG A 4 7.61 4.63 -8.21
C ARG A 4 6.65 4.23 -7.11
N LEU A 5 5.47 3.81 -7.51
CA LEU A 5 4.37 3.52 -6.60
C LEU A 5 4.54 2.18 -5.90
N LEU A 6 4.39 2.20 -4.58
CA LEU A 6 4.18 1.00 -3.78
C LEU A 6 2.72 0.98 -3.33
N LEU A 7 1.98 -0.04 -3.70
CA LEU A 7 0.57 -0.19 -3.36
C LEU A 7 0.40 -1.35 -2.39
N LEU A 8 -0.28 -1.09 -1.29
CA LEU A 8 -0.46 -2.06 -0.21
C LEU A 8 -1.95 -2.37 0.02
N PRO A 9 -2.58 -3.20 -0.82
CA PRO A 9 -3.95 -3.63 -0.57
C PRO A 9 -3.99 -4.75 0.47
N SER A 10 -5.07 -4.81 1.25
CA SER A 10 -5.23 -5.91 2.21
C SER A 10 -6.65 -6.49 2.23
N ILE A 11 -7.51 -6.08 1.31
CA ILE A 11 -8.84 -6.67 1.17
C ILE A 11 -8.74 -7.90 0.28
N PRO A 12 -9.15 -9.09 0.76
CA PRO A 12 -9.15 -10.28 -0.09
C PRO A 12 -9.95 -10.05 -1.37
N GLY A 13 -9.39 -10.45 -2.49
CA GLY A 13 -10.05 -10.33 -3.79
C GLY A 13 -9.96 -8.96 -4.45
N SER A 14 -9.45 -7.95 -3.77
CA SER A 14 -9.34 -6.60 -4.32
C SER A 14 -8.09 -6.38 -5.15
N GLU A 15 -7.08 -7.23 -5.00
CA GLU A 15 -5.78 -7.03 -5.63
C GLU A 15 -5.84 -6.86 -7.15
N PRO A 16 -6.59 -7.69 -7.91
CA PRO A 16 -6.63 -7.53 -9.36
C PRO A 16 -7.19 -6.18 -9.81
N GLU A 17 -8.27 -5.71 -9.18
CA GLU A 17 -8.88 -4.43 -9.53
C GLU A 17 -7.98 -3.26 -9.21
N ILE A 18 -7.39 -3.28 -8.01
CA ILE A 18 -6.50 -2.21 -7.57
C ILE A 18 -5.25 -2.18 -8.43
N THR A 19 -4.70 -3.34 -8.77
CA THR A 19 -3.55 -3.43 -9.66
C THR A 19 -3.87 -2.85 -11.03
N ALA A 20 -5.04 -3.18 -11.59
CA ALA A 20 -5.45 -2.66 -12.89
C ALA A 20 -5.56 -1.13 -12.87
N ILE A 21 -6.10 -0.57 -11.81
CA ILE A 21 -6.16 0.89 -11.65
C ILE A 21 -4.76 1.49 -11.54
N ALA A 22 -3.90 0.86 -10.77
CA ALA A 22 -2.54 1.36 -10.56
C ALA A 22 -1.73 1.39 -11.86
N VAL A 23 -1.80 0.33 -12.67
CA VAL A 23 -1.05 0.28 -13.92
C VAL A 23 -1.59 1.27 -14.96
N LYS A 24 -2.84 1.71 -14.80
CA LYS A 24 -3.42 2.72 -15.68
C LYS A 24 -2.79 4.09 -15.48
N TYR A 25 -2.42 4.42 -14.25
CA TYR A 25 -1.94 5.75 -13.89
C TYR A 25 -0.45 5.82 -13.57
N PHE A 26 0.17 4.70 -13.26
CA PHE A 26 1.57 4.64 -12.86
C PHE A 26 2.32 3.60 -13.69
N ALA A 27 3.55 3.92 -14.07
CA ALA A 27 4.40 2.96 -14.75
C ALA A 27 4.99 1.98 -13.73
N ASN A 28 4.81 0.69 -13.99
CA ASN A 28 5.42 -0.39 -13.19
C ASN A 28 5.19 -0.26 -11.68
N PRO A 29 3.91 -0.16 -11.22
CA PRO A 29 3.67 -0.13 -9.78
C PRO A 29 4.05 -1.45 -9.14
N THR A 30 4.57 -1.38 -7.91
CA THR A 30 4.80 -2.57 -7.10
C THR A 30 3.59 -2.78 -6.20
N VAL A 31 2.97 -3.94 -6.29
CA VAL A 31 1.80 -4.28 -5.48
C VAL A 31 2.18 -5.40 -4.52
N LEU A 32 2.10 -5.10 -3.22
CA LEU A 32 2.39 -6.06 -2.16
C LEU A 32 1.11 -6.29 -1.37
N PHE A 33 0.49 -7.42 -1.58
CA PHE A 33 -0.75 -7.79 -0.89
C PHE A 33 -0.43 -8.36 0.49
N TRP A 34 -1.09 -7.82 1.51
CA TRP A 34 -1.03 -8.35 2.86
C TRP A 34 -2.40 -8.86 3.28
N GLU A 35 -2.46 -10.14 3.62
CA GLU A 35 -3.68 -10.72 4.17
C GLU A 35 -3.81 -10.30 5.62
N MET A 36 -4.83 -9.50 5.92
CA MET A 36 -5.05 -8.97 7.26
C MET A 36 -5.16 -10.10 8.29
N GLY A 37 -4.41 -9.97 9.39
CA GLY A 37 -4.36 -10.98 10.44
C GLY A 37 -3.34 -12.08 10.23
N ASN A 38 -2.69 -12.13 9.07
CA ASN A 38 -1.68 -13.14 8.77
C ASN A 38 -0.28 -12.57 9.04
N LEU A 39 0.33 -12.97 10.15
CA LEU A 39 1.62 -12.45 10.57
C LEU A 39 2.76 -12.84 9.63
N SER A 40 2.70 -14.03 9.02
CA SER A 40 3.72 -14.44 8.06
C SER A 40 3.70 -13.56 6.82
N THR A 41 2.52 -13.32 6.28
CA THR A 41 2.37 -12.42 5.12
C THR A 41 2.82 -11.02 5.46
N LYS A 42 2.52 -10.54 6.68
CA LYS A 42 2.95 -9.22 7.12
C LYS A 42 4.46 -9.10 7.14
N ALA A 43 5.15 -10.09 7.68
CA ALA A 43 6.60 -10.10 7.74
C ALA A 43 7.21 -10.10 6.34
N ASP A 44 6.65 -10.89 5.42
CA ASP A 44 7.11 -10.95 4.04
C ASP A 44 6.92 -9.61 3.33
N VAL A 45 5.80 -8.95 3.54
CA VAL A 45 5.52 -7.64 2.95
C VAL A 45 6.49 -6.60 3.48
N LEU A 46 6.72 -6.56 4.78
CA LEU A 46 7.66 -5.60 5.38
C LEU A 46 9.07 -5.79 4.83
N LYS A 47 9.50 -7.04 4.67
CA LYS A 47 10.81 -7.33 4.09
C LYS A 47 10.87 -6.88 2.63
N ALA A 48 9.83 -7.17 1.86
CA ALA A 48 9.78 -6.77 0.45
C ALA A 48 9.77 -5.24 0.31
N MET A 49 9.15 -4.52 1.24
CA MET A 49 9.18 -3.06 1.25
C MET A 49 10.59 -2.51 1.42
N ASP A 50 11.40 -3.18 2.26
CA ASP A 50 12.77 -2.74 2.46
C ASP A 50 13.62 -2.96 1.21
N ASP A 51 13.29 -3.97 0.42
CA ASP A 51 14.03 -4.33 -0.79
C ASP A 51 13.51 -3.65 -2.05
N THR A 52 12.38 -2.97 -1.97
CA THR A 52 11.73 -2.34 -3.11
C THR A 52 12.12 -0.87 -3.23
N ASP A 53 12.34 -0.42 -4.46
CA ASP A 53 12.57 0.99 -4.75
C ASP A 53 11.23 1.67 -5.00
N TYR A 54 10.85 2.56 -4.08
CA TYR A 54 9.61 3.33 -4.21
C TYR A 54 9.81 4.75 -3.70
N ASN A 55 8.96 5.67 -4.14
CA ASN A 55 8.95 7.04 -3.64
C ASN A 55 7.54 7.55 -3.33
N LEU A 56 6.52 6.71 -3.52
CA LEU A 56 5.13 7.01 -3.21
C LEU A 56 4.46 5.74 -2.70
N ILE A 57 3.80 5.84 -1.56
CA ILE A 57 3.07 4.71 -0.97
C ILE A 57 1.58 5.02 -1.00
N ILE A 58 0.79 4.07 -1.47
CA ILE A 58 -0.66 4.10 -1.30
C ILE A 58 -1.06 2.83 -0.56
N SER A 59 -1.62 3.01 0.62
CA SER A 59 -2.08 1.93 1.48
C SER A 59 -3.61 1.91 1.43
N TYR A 60 -4.20 0.78 1.07
CA TYR A 60 -5.64 0.65 0.92
C TYR A 60 -6.19 -0.30 1.99
N ILE A 61 -6.82 0.26 3.00
CA ILE A 61 -7.36 -0.48 4.15
C ILE A 61 -6.34 -1.48 4.69
N SER A 62 -5.12 -1.02 4.84
CA SER A 62 -4.03 -1.86 5.31
C SER A 62 -3.80 -1.64 6.80
N GLY A 63 -3.65 -2.73 7.55
CA GLY A 63 -3.26 -2.65 8.94
C GLY A 63 -1.76 -2.53 9.15
N ILE A 64 -1.00 -2.38 8.09
CA ILE A 64 0.45 -2.20 8.20
C ILE A 64 0.75 -0.80 8.70
N ILE A 65 1.50 -0.72 9.79
CA ILE A 65 1.94 0.55 10.34
C ILE A 65 3.25 0.93 9.68
N LEU A 66 3.25 2.06 8.99
CA LEU A 66 4.44 2.56 8.32
C LEU A 66 5.37 3.19 9.35
N LYS A 67 6.62 2.79 9.32
CA LYS A 67 7.66 3.32 10.21
C LYS A 67 8.35 4.51 9.57
N SER A 68 9.16 5.21 10.37
CA SER A 68 9.87 6.40 9.89
C SER A 68 10.70 6.14 8.64
N HIS A 69 11.39 5.01 8.57
CA HIS A 69 12.22 4.71 7.40
C HIS A 69 11.39 4.47 6.13
N HIS A 70 10.17 3.95 6.25
CA HIS A 70 9.27 3.83 5.12
C HIS A 70 8.87 5.22 4.60
N LEU A 71 8.53 6.12 5.52
CA LEU A 71 8.10 7.47 5.18
C LEU A 71 9.24 8.29 4.59
N GLN A 72 10.45 8.11 5.07
CA GLN A 72 11.62 8.79 4.52
C GLN A 72 11.90 8.36 3.08
N LYS A 73 11.70 7.08 2.79
CA LYS A 73 11.87 6.55 1.45
C LYS A 73 10.80 7.05 0.49
N ALA A 74 9.59 7.29 1.01
CA ALA A 74 8.46 7.78 0.23
C ALA A 74 8.54 9.31 0.09
N THR A 75 9.46 9.80 -0.73
CA THR A 75 9.75 11.24 -0.84
C THR A 75 8.57 12.03 -1.42
N TYR A 76 7.68 11.42 -2.19
CA TYR A 76 6.47 12.08 -2.70
C TYR A 76 5.28 11.90 -1.78
N GLY A 77 5.41 11.10 -0.74
CA GLY A 77 4.38 10.96 0.28
C GLY A 77 3.83 9.56 0.44
N ALA A 78 3.00 9.43 1.46
CA ALA A 78 2.30 8.18 1.76
C ALA A 78 0.83 8.51 1.98
N ILE A 79 -0.05 7.82 1.26
CA ILE A 79 -1.49 8.02 1.33
C ILE A 79 -2.11 6.75 1.88
N ASN A 80 -2.89 6.90 2.95
CA ASN A 80 -3.64 5.78 3.51
C ASN A 80 -5.11 5.98 3.20
N ILE A 81 -5.65 5.12 2.33
CA ILE A 81 -7.07 5.13 2.02
C ILE A 81 -7.76 4.21 3.03
N HIS A 82 -8.62 4.80 3.84
CA HIS A 82 -9.26 4.09 4.93
C HIS A 82 -10.76 4.44 4.96
N PRO A 83 -11.56 3.86 4.02
CA PRO A 83 -12.97 4.16 3.96
C PRO A 83 -13.67 3.80 5.28
N ALA A 84 -14.48 4.70 5.78
CA ALA A 84 -15.25 4.46 7.00
C ALA A 84 -16.73 4.32 6.65
N PRO A 85 -17.48 3.47 7.38
CA PRO A 85 -18.93 3.41 7.21
C PRO A 85 -19.55 4.77 7.50
N PRO A 86 -20.67 5.11 6.84
CA PRO A 86 -21.30 6.42 7.02
C PRO A 86 -21.63 6.78 8.47
N GLU A 87 -21.96 5.80 9.29
CA GLU A 87 -22.29 6.02 10.70
C GLU A 87 -21.11 6.46 11.53
N HIS A 88 -19.91 6.36 11.02
CA HIS A 88 -18.70 6.79 11.73
C HIS A 88 -18.36 8.26 11.49
N GLY A 89 -19.19 8.95 10.74
CA GLY A 89 -19.03 10.40 10.58
C GLY A 89 -17.73 10.84 9.96
N GLY A 90 -17.13 10.00 9.14
CA GLY A 90 -15.90 10.38 8.45
C GLY A 90 -14.66 10.32 9.30
N CYS A 91 -14.65 9.45 10.30
CA CYS A 91 -13.43 9.25 11.06
C CYS A 91 -12.25 8.87 10.20
#